data_daba91494295f5172f68d15f8411980b
#
_entry.id   daba91494295f5172f68d15f8411980b
#
_cell.length_a   1.000
_cell.length_b   1.000
_cell.length_c   1.000
_cell.angle_alpha   90.00
_cell.angle_beta   90.00
_cell.angle_gamma   90.00
#
_symmetry.space_group_name_H-M   'P 1'
#
loop_
_entity.id
_entity.type
_entity.pdbx_description
1 polymer ?
#
loop_
_entity_poly.entity_id
_entity_poly.type
_entity_poly.pdbx_seq_one_letter_code
_entity_poly.pdbx_strand_id
1 'polypeptide(L)'
;MAERSAIEWTDATFNPWWGCERVSPACAHCYADTWARRYGHDLWTPDRSRRFFGDAHWRIPLKLNRSAEAAGSPLKVFCASMADVFEAHPELDEPRQRLWSLIEATPWLCWQLLTKRPENVAEMVPWGDPWPQNVWIGVSIENTAFTFRADLLRELPATVRFISAEPVLASLFSPARRRRPLRLEGIHWVIAGGESGPRCRATNVEWLRELRGACVSNGVAFFLKQLGGHPDKRGHEKAVLDGIRWTELPAFPSPASLTEVAA
;
A
#
# COMPACT_ATOMS: atom_id res chain seq x y z
N MET A 1 -9.57 -12.02 -3.63
CA MET A 1 -9.36 -10.91 -4.55
C MET A 1 -10.69 -10.22 -4.81
N ALA A 2 -10.71 -8.90 -4.89
CA ALA A 2 -11.87 -8.16 -5.39
C ALA A 2 -11.52 -7.62 -6.78
N GLU A 3 -12.23 -8.07 -7.82
CA GLU A 3 -12.10 -7.54 -9.19
C GLU A 3 -12.57 -6.07 -9.27
N ARG A 4 -13.41 -5.65 -8.33
CA ARG A 4 -13.73 -4.25 -8.03
C ARG A 4 -13.47 -4.00 -6.55
N SER A 5 -12.59 -3.05 -6.27
CA SER A 5 -12.24 -2.70 -4.89
C SER A 5 -13.26 -1.72 -4.30
N ALA A 6 -13.58 -1.92 -3.01
CA ALA A 6 -14.26 -0.90 -2.21
C ALA A 6 -13.25 0.13 -1.61
N ILE A 7 -11.99 -0.01 -1.91
CA ILE A 7 -10.92 0.92 -1.51
C ILE A 7 -10.80 1.98 -2.60
N GLU A 8 -11.11 3.24 -2.28
CA GLU A 8 -11.28 4.31 -3.28
C GLU A 8 -10.02 4.67 -4.07
N TRP A 9 -8.83 4.43 -3.51
CA TRP A 9 -7.57 4.79 -4.16
C TRP A 9 -7.01 3.69 -5.08
N THR A 10 -7.73 2.58 -5.25
CA THR A 10 -7.35 1.47 -6.12
C THR A 10 -8.56 0.84 -6.80
N ASP A 11 -8.39 0.28 -7.99
CA ASP A 11 -9.49 -0.29 -8.77
C ASP A 11 -9.74 -1.76 -8.41
N ALA A 12 -8.67 -2.50 -8.06
CA ALA A 12 -8.74 -3.90 -7.65
C ALA A 12 -7.76 -4.19 -6.51
N THR A 13 -7.90 -5.38 -5.88
CA THR A 13 -6.92 -5.88 -4.90
C THR A 13 -6.46 -7.27 -5.29
N PHE A 14 -5.18 -7.55 -5.15
CA PHE A 14 -4.62 -8.89 -5.31
C PHE A 14 -3.80 -9.27 -4.08
N ASN A 15 -3.99 -10.50 -3.60
CA ASN A 15 -3.23 -11.07 -2.51
C ASN A 15 -2.64 -12.39 -2.97
N PRO A 16 -1.33 -12.50 -3.19
CA PRO A 16 -0.68 -13.74 -3.62
C PRO A 16 -0.82 -14.85 -2.56
N TRP A 17 -0.91 -14.45 -1.30
CA TRP A 17 -1.23 -15.30 -0.13
C TRP A 17 -1.96 -14.49 0.94
N TRP A 18 -2.42 -15.13 1.99
CA TRP A 18 -2.86 -14.50 3.22
C TRP A 18 -1.95 -14.87 4.38
N GLY A 19 -1.75 -13.92 5.27
CA GLY A 19 -0.94 -14.05 6.47
C GLY A 19 0.25 -13.09 6.47
N CYS A 20 0.67 -12.70 7.66
CA CYS A 20 1.74 -11.74 7.87
C CYS A 20 2.24 -11.82 9.32
N GLU A 21 3.48 -11.44 9.56
CA GLU A 21 3.99 -11.20 10.90
C GLU A 21 3.83 -9.74 11.30
N ARG A 22 3.56 -9.50 12.59
CA ARG A 22 3.40 -8.15 13.15
C ARG A 22 4.74 -7.50 13.42
N VAL A 23 4.96 -6.28 12.92
CA VAL A 23 6.25 -5.57 13.02
C VAL A 23 6.15 -4.15 13.58
N SER A 24 4.93 -3.66 13.84
CA SER A 24 4.76 -2.29 14.31
C SER A 24 3.46 -2.11 15.09
N PRO A 25 3.28 -1.00 15.84
CA PRO A 25 2.04 -0.71 16.55
C PRO A 25 0.80 -0.66 15.67
N ALA A 26 0.93 -0.34 14.38
CA ALA A 26 -0.18 -0.39 13.42
C ALA A 26 -0.73 -1.81 13.21
N CYS A 27 0.06 -2.84 13.50
CA CYS A 27 -0.36 -4.24 13.39
C CYS A 27 -1.22 -4.73 14.56
N ALA A 28 -1.34 -3.96 15.66
CA ALA A 28 -2.06 -4.39 16.87
C ALA A 28 -3.55 -4.67 16.60
N HIS A 29 -4.19 -3.85 15.77
CA HIS A 29 -5.60 -3.99 15.39
C HIS A 29 -5.76 -4.22 13.88
N CYS A 30 -4.89 -5.07 13.32
CA CYS A 30 -4.88 -5.36 11.89
C CYS A 30 -6.23 -5.89 11.40
N TYR A 31 -6.84 -5.18 10.46
CA TYR A 31 -8.13 -5.58 9.88
C TYR A 31 -8.03 -6.92 9.12
N ALA A 32 -6.88 -7.18 8.50
CA ALA A 32 -6.63 -8.39 7.74
C ALA A 32 -6.57 -9.64 8.65
N ASP A 33 -5.92 -9.55 9.82
CA ASP A 33 -5.95 -10.57 10.86
C ASP A 33 -7.39 -10.79 11.36
N THR A 34 -8.10 -9.70 11.70
CA THR A 34 -9.49 -9.78 12.16
C THR A 34 -10.40 -10.44 11.11
N TRP A 35 -10.22 -10.09 9.84
CA TRP A 35 -10.95 -10.69 8.73
C TRP A 35 -10.62 -12.19 8.57
N ALA A 36 -9.35 -12.56 8.53
CA ALA A 36 -8.93 -13.95 8.38
C ALA A 36 -9.48 -14.84 9.50
N ARG A 37 -9.44 -14.39 10.75
CA ARG A 37 -9.99 -15.09 11.91
C ARG A 37 -11.49 -15.33 11.83
N ARG A 38 -12.28 -14.42 11.23
CA ARG A 38 -13.71 -14.64 10.98
C ARG A 38 -13.99 -15.82 10.04
N TYR A 39 -13.01 -16.16 9.19
CA TYR A 39 -13.08 -17.32 8.30
C TYR A 39 -12.30 -18.53 8.83
N GLY A 40 -11.94 -18.53 10.12
CA GLY A 40 -11.26 -19.65 10.78
C GLY A 40 -9.76 -19.74 10.53
N HIS A 41 -9.13 -18.67 10.00
CA HIS A 41 -7.71 -18.65 9.69
C HIS A 41 -6.93 -17.84 10.73
N ASP A 42 -5.97 -18.47 11.41
CA ASP A 42 -5.00 -17.83 12.32
C ASP A 42 -3.61 -17.84 11.66
N LEU A 43 -3.26 -16.76 10.96
CA LEU A 43 -2.12 -16.67 10.04
C LEU A 43 -1.14 -15.53 10.39
N TRP A 44 -1.34 -14.83 11.53
CA TRP A 44 -0.58 -13.62 11.89
C TRP A 44 0.48 -13.86 12.96
N THR A 45 1.22 -14.97 12.85
CA THR A 45 2.37 -15.28 13.71
C THR A 45 3.53 -15.80 12.85
N PRO A 46 4.79 -15.68 13.32
CA PRO A 46 5.97 -16.15 12.57
C PRO A 46 5.91 -17.63 12.20
N ASP A 47 5.41 -18.47 13.12
CA ASP A 47 5.45 -19.92 13.01
C ASP A 47 4.28 -20.52 12.21
N ARG A 48 3.37 -19.71 11.70
CA ARG A 48 2.20 -20.19 10.95
C ARG A 48 2.45 -20.18 9.46
N SER A 49 2.13 -21.29 8.82
CA SER A 49 2.02 -21.36 7.35
C SER A 49 1.12 -20.26 6.80
N ARG A 50 1.49 -19.72 5.66
CA ARG A 50 0.65 -18.75 4.94
C ARG A 50 -0.43 -19.50 4.15
N ARG A 51 -1.53 -18.83 3.86
CA ARG A 51 -2.60 -19.43 3.05
C ARG A 51 -2.37 -19.12 1.58
N PHE A 52 -2.10 -20.13 0.79
CA PHE A 52 -1.88 -20.03 -0.65
C PHE A 52 -3.15 -20.27 -1.45
N PHE A 53 -3.11 -19.91 -2.73
CA PHE A 53 -4.23 -20.01 -3.66
C PHE A 53 -3.81 -20.77 -4.93
N GLY A 54 -4.77 -21.50 -5.50
CA GLY A 54 -4.56 -22.23 -6.75
C GLY A 54 -4.55 -21.33 -8.01
N ASP A 55 -4.25 -21.94 -9.15
CA ASP A 55 -4.04 -21.23 -10.42
C ASP A 55 -5.21 -20.37 -10.89
N ALA A 56 -6.43 -20.73 -10.57
CA ALA A 56 -7.60 -19.91 -10.91
C ALA A 56 -7.51 -18.51 -10.32
N HIS A 57 -6.99 -18.37 -9.10
CA HIS A 57 -6.76 -17.09 -8.46
C HIS A 57 -5.66 -16.27 -9.17
N TRP A 58 -4.57 -16.93 -9.54
CA TRP A 58 -3.44 -16.31 -10.22
C TRP A 58 -3.75 -15.87 -11.66
N ARG A 59 -4.78 -16.43 -12.29
CA ARG A 59 -5.26 -16.00 -13.62
C ARG A 59 -6.08 -14.72 -13.60
N ILE A 60 -6.57 -14.27 -12.43
CA ILE A 60 -7.43 -13.09 -12.34
C ILE A 60 -6.71 -11.81 -12.80
N PRO A 61 -5.47 -11.49 -12.37
CA PRO A 61 -4.77 -10.31 -12.89
C PRO A 61 -4.54 -10.36 -14.41
N LEU A 62 -4.27 -11.53 -14.99
CA LEU A 62 -4.13 -11.67 -16.46
C LEU A 62 -5.43 -11.30 -17.20
N LYS A 63 -6.58 -11.67 -16.61
CA LYS A 63 -7.89 -11.27 -17.17
C LYS A 63 -8.12 -9.77 -17.06
N LEU A 64 -7.80 -9.17 -15.89
CA LEU A 64 -7.91 -7.73 -15.68
C LEU A 64 -7.00 -6.95 -16.62
N ASN A 65 -5.76 -7.43 -16.85
CA ASN A 65 -4.82 -6.81 -17.78
C ASN A 65 -5.40 -6.73 -19.19
N ARG A 66 -5.94 -7.85 -19.71
CA ARG A 66 -6.60 -7.85 -21.05
C ARG A 66 -7.79 -6.89 -21.12
N SER A 67 -8.56 -6.77 -20.05
CA SER A 67 -9.67 -5.83 -20.01
C SER A 67 -9.21 -4.38 -19.98
N ALA A 68 -8.13 -4.07 -19.26
CA ALA A 68 -7.51 -2.75 -19.19
C ALA A 68 -6.91 -2.35 -20.55
N GLU A 69 -6.20 -3.29 -21.21
CA GLU A 69 -5.64 -3.13 -22.53
C GLU A 69 -6.72 -2.84 -23.58
N ALA A 70 -7.78 -3.64 -23.61
CA ALA A 70 -8.92 -3.44 -24.50
C ALA A 70 -9.65 -2.11 -24.30
N ALA A 71 -9.65 -1.60 -23.04
CA ALA A 71 -10.21 -0.29 -22.71
C ALA A 71 -9.23 0.88 -22.96
N GLY A 72 -7.95 0.61 -23.25
CA GLY A 72 -6.90 1.62 -23.36
C GLY A 72 -6.67 2.40 -22.07
N SER A 73 -7.03 1.81 -20.92
CA SER A 73 -6.99 2.48 -19.60
C SER A 73 -6.41 1.54 -18.54
N PRO A 74 -5.21 1.83 -18.04
CA PRO A 74 -4.59 1.03 -16.98
C PRO A 74 -5.43 0.98 -15.70
N LEU A 75 -5.39 -0.17 -15.00
CA LEU A 75 -6.07 -0.38 -13.72
C LEU A 75 -5.07 -0.45 -12.57
N LYS A 76 -5.38 0.22 -11.47
CA LYS A 76 -4.61 0.15 -10.22
C LYS A 76 -4.96 -1.12 -9.45
N VAL A 77 -3.93 -1.86 -9.03
CA VAL A 77 -4.08 -3.11 -8.26
C VAL A 77 -3.29 -3.00 -6.96
N PHE A 78 -3.98 -2.91 -5.84
CA PHE A 78 -3.35 -2.93 -4.51
C PHE A 78 -2.88 -4.34 -4.15
N CYS A 79 -1.59 -4.50 -3.92
CA CYS A 79 -0.91 -5.73 -3.49
C CYS A 79 0.03 -5.44 -2.30
N ALA A 80 -0.24 -5.95 -1.11
CA ALA A 80 -1.31 -6.86 -0.77
C ALA A 80 -2.09 -6.33 0.44
N SER A 81 -3.42 -6.52 0.42
CA SER A 81 -4.27 -6.10 1.54
C SER A 81 -4.30 -7.09 2.70
N MET A 82 -3.94 -8.36 2.45
CA MET A 82 -4.00 -9.48 3.43
C MET A 82 -2.63 -10.08 3.73
N ALA A 83 -1.54 -9.47 3.27
CA ALA A 83 -0.16 -9.92 3.42
C ALA A 83 0.81 -8.75 3.33
N ASP A 84 2.10 -9.01 3.57
CA ASP A 84 3.21 -8.14 3.17
C ASP A 84 4.11 -8.96 2.24
N VAL A 85 4.23 -8.53 0.97
CA VAL A 85 4.96 -9.31 -0.04
C VAL A 85 6.48 -9.31 0.18
N PHE A 86 6.98 -8.44 1.05
CA PHE A 86 8.37 -8.35 1.46
C PHE A 86 8.65 -8.96 2.84
N GLU A 87 7.74 -9.80 3.32
CA GLU A 87 7.98 -10.59 4.51
C GLU A 87 9.04 -11.67 4.27
N ALA A 88 10.06 -11.74 5.15
CA ALA A 88 11.04 -12.82 5.14
C ALA A 88 10.44 -14.08 5.82
N HIS A 89 9.91 -14.99 5.02
CA HIS A 89 9.32 -16.24 5.48
C HIS A 89 9.65 -17.35 4.47
N PRO A 90 10.09 -18.55 4.91
CA PRO A 90 10.65 -19.58 4.03
C PRO A 90 9.68 -20.10 2.95
N GLU A 91 8.38 -20.04 3.21
CA GLU A 91 7.36 -20.50 2.25
C GLU A 91 7.06 -19.47 1.14
N LEU A 92 7.61 -18.25 1.20
CA LEU A 92 7.17 -17.14 0.35
C LEU A 92 8.03 -16.90 -0.88
N ASP A 93 9.20 -17.54 -0.99
CA ASP A 93 10.10 -17.26 -2.11
C ASP A 93 9.51 -17.66 -3.45
N GLU A 94 8.98 -18.89 -3.57
CA GLU A 94 8.34 -19.34 -4.82
C GLU A 94 7.08 -18.52 -5.17
N PRO A 95 6.10 -18.29 -4.26
CA PRO A 95 4.96 -17.42 -4.54
C PRO A 95 5.35 -15.98 -4.89
N ARG A 96 6.44 -15.46 -4.31
CA ARG A 96 6.97 -14.13 -4.60
C ARG A 96 7.56 -14.07 -6.01
N GLN A 97 8.33 -15.06 -6.44
CA GLN A 97 8.84 -15.14 -7.82
C GLN A 97 7.69 -15.23 -8.82
N ARG A 98 6.65 -15.99 -8.51
CA ARG A 98 5.43 -16.04 -9.32
C ARG A 98 4.74 -14.68 -9.42
N LEU A 99 4.73 -13.90 -8.33
CA LEU A 99 4.17 -12.54 -8.33
C LEU A 99 4.98 -11.62 -9.25
N TRP A 100 6.30 -11.68 -9.20
CA TRP A 100 7.17 -10.85 -10.06
C TRP A 100 6.91 -11.15 -11.55
N SER A 101 6.89 -12.41 -11.93
CA SER A 101 6.55 -12.82 -13.31
C SER A 101 5.14 -12.36 -13.72
N LEU A 102 4.18 -12.37 -12.80
CA LEU A 102 2.83 -11.88 -13.07
C LEU A 102 2.80 -10.37 -13.28
N ILE A 103 3.55 -9.60 -12.51
CA ILE A 103 3.68 -8.14 -12.64
C ILE A 103 4.25 -7.79 -14.03
N GLU A 104 5.31 -8.46 -14.46
CA GLU A 104 5.93 -8.27 -15.79
C GLU A 104 4.96 -8.64 -16.92
N ALA A 105 4.18 -9.72 -16.75
CA ALA A 105 3.19 -10.17 -17.73
C ALA A 105 1.92 -9.31 -17.80
N THR A 106 1.80 -8.29 -16.95
CA THR A 106 0.57 -7.47 -16.86
C THR A 106 0.87 -5.96 -16.89
N PRO A 107 1.42 -5.43 -18.00
CA PRO A 107 1.84 -4.03 -18.10
C PRO A 107 0.69 -3.02 -18.00
N TRP A 108 -0.55 -3.41 -18.30
CA TRP A 108 -1.74 -2.58 -18.15
C TRP A 108 -2.31 -2.53 -16.73
N LEU A 109 -1.64 -3.21 -15.76
CA LEU A 109 -1.97 -3.11 -14.34
C LEU A 109 -0.90 -2.31 -13.62
N CYS A 110 -1.29 -1.23 -12.94
CA CYS A 110 -0.43 -0.51 -12.02
C CYS A 110 -0.43 -1.22 -10.67
N TRP A 111 0.66 -1.87 -10.35
CA TRP A 111 0.83 -2.62 -9.12
C TRP A 111 1.27 -1.72 -7.97
N GLN A 112 0.36 -1.49 -7.03
CA GLN A 112 0.60 -0.70 -5.83
C GLN A 112 1.05 -1.63 -4.70
N LEU A 113 2.37 -1.87 -4.62
CA LEU A 113 3.00 -2.71 -3.60
C LEU A 113 3.15 -1.91 -2.31
N LEU A 114 2.62 -2.41 -1.18
CA LEU A 114 2.71 -1.74 0.11
C LEU A 114 3.37 -2.64 1.15
N THR A 115 4.37 -2.11 1.86
CA THR A 115 5.12 -2.87 2.86
C THR A 115 5.36 -2.09 4.16
N LYS A 116 5.63 -2.83 5.23
CA LYS A 116 6.22 -2.32 6.47
C LYS A 116 7.69 -2.72 6.64
N ARG A 117 8.25 -3.35 5.59
CA ARG A 117 9.63 -3.92 5.57
C ARG A 117 10.41 -3.39 4.36
N PRO A 118 10.61 -2.06 4.22
CA PRO A 118 11.35 -1.51 3.07
C PRO A 118 12.80 -1.99 2.99
N GLU A 119 13.37 -2.41 4.10
CA GLU A 119 14.72 -2.98 4.20
C GLU A 119 14.91 -4.25 3.37
N ASN A 120 13.83 -5.01 3.12
CA ASN A 120 13.89 -6.25 2.35
C ASN A 120 13.65 -6.05 0.85
N VAL A 121 13.16 -4.87 0.45
CA VAL A 121 12.66 -4.65 -0.91
C VAL A 121 13.75 -4.86 -1.96
N ALA A 122 14.90 -4.22 -1.79
CA ALA A 122 15.99 -4.26 -2.77
C ALA A 122 16.53 -5.69 -3.01
N GLU A 123 16.53 -6.53 -1.99
CA GLU A 123 17.01 -7.92 -2.08
C GLU A 123 15.95 -8.88 -2.65
N MET A 124 14.65 -8.55 -2.49
CA MET A 124 13.56 -9.46 -2.85
C MET A 124 12.95 -9.20 -4.23
N VAL A 125 13.20 -8.03 -4.84
CA VAL A 125 12.74 -7.76 -6.21
C VAL A 125 13.76 -8.27 -7.23
N PRO A 126 13.32 -8.76 -8.41
CA PRO A 126 14.23 -9.20 -9.45
C PRO A 126 14.76 -8.06 -10.34
N TRP A 127 14.19 -6.85 -10.18
CA TRP A 127 14.42 -5.73 -11.07
C TRP A 127 15.63 -4.92 -10.65
N GLY A 128 16.43 -4.52 -11.66
CA GLY A 128 17.49 -3.51 -11.50
C GLY A 128 16.95 -2.08 -11.63
N ASP A 129 17.82 -1.15 -12.01
CA ASP A 129 17.45 0.25 -12.28
C ASP A 129 17.43 0.46 -13.82
N PRO A 130 16.31 0.89 -14.41
CA PRO A 130 15.01 1.23 -13.78
C PRO A 130 14.11 0.00 -13.50
N TRP A 131 13.18 0.17 -12.57
CA TRP A 131 12.08 -0.79 -12.35
C TRP A 131 11.02 -0.71 -13.44
N PRO A 132 10.16 -1.75 -13.60
CA PRO A 132 9.00 -1.68 -14.47
C PRO A 132 8.12 -0.47 -14.13
N GLN A 133 7.72 0.28 -15.15
CA GLN A 133 6.96 1.54 -14.96
C GLN A 133 5.59 1.34 -14.31
N ASN A 134 5.03 0.15 -14.41
CA ASN A 134 3.77 -0.25 -13.80
C ASN A 134 3.89 -0.66 -12.33
N VAL A 135 5.08 -0.54 -11.71
CA VAL A 135 5.31 -0.83 -10.29
C VAL A 135 5.40 0.45 -9.47
N TRP A 136 4.45 0.61 -8.56
CA TRP A 136 4.46 1.63 -7.53
C TRP A 136 4.80 0.98 -6.20
N ILE A 137 5.70 1.56 -5.44
CA ILE A 137 6.11 1.03 -4.14
C ILE A 137 5.76 2.01 -3.03
N GLY A 138 5.20 1.51 -1.95
CA GLY A 138 4.84 2.30 -0.79
C GLY A 138 5.22 1.66 0.53
N VAL A 139 5.34 2.51 1.54
CA VAL A 139 5.58 2.10 2.92
C VAL A 139 4.50 2.59 3.86
N SER A 140 4.17 1.79 4.87
CA SER A 140 3.28 2.24 5.94
C SER A 140 4.07 2.98 7.02
N ILE A 141 3.60 4.16 7.43
CA ILE A 141 4.19 4.98 8.51
C ILE A 141 3.09 5.47 9.43
N GLU A 142 3.10 5.02 10.66
CA GLU A 142 2.06 5.34 11.65
C GLU A 142 2.46 6.39 12.69
N ASN A 143 3.75 6.60 12.90
CA ASN A 143 4.32 7.60 13.82
C ASN A 143 5.80 7.85 13.50
N THR A 144 6.45 8.78 14.19
CA THR A 144 7.86 9.15 13.96
C THR A 144 8.88 8.03 14.23
N ALA A 145 8.49 6.93 14.87
CA ALA A 145 9.38 5.77 15.03
C ALA A 145 9.69 5.07 13.71
N PHE A 146 8.81 5.24 12.73
CA PHE A 146 8.85 4.53 11.46
C PHE A 146 9.08 5.44 10.24
N THR A 147 9.42 6.72 10.46
CA THR A 147 9.75 7.65 9.38
C THR A 147 11.00 7.24 8.59
N PHE A 148 11.90 6.46 9.19
CA PHE A 148 13.04 5.86 8.50
C PHE A 148 12.64 5.01 7.28
N ARG A 149 11.42 4.46 7.28
CA ARG A 149 10.90 3.71 6.12
C ARG A 149 10.80 4.58 4.86
N ALA A 150 10.52 5.89 5.01
CA ALA A 150 10.53 6.81 3.89
C ALA A 150 11.96 7.09 3.39
N ASP A 151 12.97 7.03 4.26
CA ASP A 151 14.38 7.18 3.85
C ASP A 151 14.79 6.01 2.96
N LEU A 152 14.50 4.76 3.36
CA LEU A 152 14.74 3.57 2.56
C LEU A 152 13.92 3.55 1.25
N LEU A 153 12.67 4.00 1.31
CA LEU A 153 11.80 4.06 0.14
C LEU A 153 12.38 4.97 -0.97
N ARG A 154 13.03 6.08 -0.60
CA ARG A 154 13.61 7.02 -1.56
C ARG A 154 14.78 6.42 -2.37
N GLU A 155 15.45 5.43 -1.84
CA GLU A 155 16.58 4.75 -2.48
C GLU A 155 16.13 3.78 -3.59
N LEU A 156 14.82 3.45 -3.63
CA LEU A 156 14.28 2.52 -4.62
C LEU A 156 14.00 3.24 -5.96
N PRO A 157 14.43 2.69 -7.10
CA PRO A 157 14.28 3.32 -8.41
C PRO A 157 12.89 3.11 -9.05
N ALA A 158 11.84 3.13 -8.22
CA ALA A 158 10.46 2.99 -8.67
C ALA A 158 9.91 4.31 -9.24
N THR A 159 9.04 4.21 -10.23
CA THR A 159 8.39 5.37 -10.88
C THR A 159 7.56 6.18 -9.90
N VAL A 160 6.79 5.50 -9.03
CA VAL A 160 6.02 6.14 -7.97
C VAL A 160 6.38 5.54 -6.62
N ARG A 161 6.76 6.42 -5.70
CA ARG A 161 6.98 6.11 -4.29
C ARG A 161 5.88 6.76 -3.47
N PHE A 162 5.19 5.96 -2.62
CA PHE A 162 4.08 6.48 -1.82
C PHE A 162 4.16 6.09 -0.35
N ILE A 163 3.50 6.86 0.51
CA ILE A 163 3.37 6.59 1.93
C ILE A 163 1.91 6.30 2.23
N SER A 164 1.65 5.19 2.92
CA SER A 164 0.38 4.92 3.58
C SER A 164 0.51 5.25 5.07
N ALA A 165 0.09 6.45 5.45
CA ALA A 165 -0.04 6.85 6.85
C ALA A 165 -1.38 6.30 7.40
N GLU A 166 -1.47 4.99 7.53
CA GLU A 166 -2.65 4.25 7.96
C GLU A 166 -2.30 3.06 8.85
N PRO A 167 -2.79 3.10 10.11
CA PRO A 167 -3.42 4.23 10.78
C PRO A 167 -2.42 5.31 11.20
N VAL A 168 -2.80 6.59 11.15
CA VAL A 168 -2.03 7.65 11.80
C VAL A 168 -2.23 7.54 13.31
N LEU A 169 -1.15 7.28 14.06
CA LEU A 169 -1.18 7.06 15.51
C LEU A 169 -0.53 8.19 16.31
N ALA A 170 0.22 9.06 15.65
CA ALA A 170 0.82 10.27 16.20
C ALA A 170 1.20 11.23 15.06
N SER A 171 1.58 12.47 15.40
CA SER A 171 2.20 13.38 14.43
C SER A 171 3.44 12.73 13.81
N LEU A 172 3.59 12.86 12.49
CA LEU A 172 4.77 12.38 11.76
C LEU A 172 5.89 13.43 11.70
N PHE A 173 5.63 14.65 12.20
CA PHE A 173 6.54 15.80 12.14
C PHE A 173 7.04 16.24 13.51
N SER A 174 6.37 15.85 14.60
CA SER A 174 6.80 16.21 15.94
C SER A 174 8.06 15.43 16.33
N PRO A 175 9.16 16.12 16.71
CA PRO A 175 10.38 15.47 17.12
C PRO A 175 10.19 14.78 18.47
N ALA A 176 9.94 13.48 18.47
CA ALA A 176 9.99 12.66 19.66
C ALA A 176 11.41 12.14 19.86
N ARG A 177 12.04 12.47 21.01
CA ARG A 177 13.37 12.06 21.48
C ARG A 177 14.18 11.22 20.48
N ARG A 178 15.14 11.86 19.74
CA ARG A 178 16.10 11.25 18.78
C ARG A 178 15.51 10.68 17.48
N ARG A 179 14.25 10.99 17.13
CA ARG A 179 13.63 10.53 15.89
C ARG A 179 13.51 11.68 14.89
N ARG A 180 13.72 11.39 13.63
CA ARG A 180 13.63 12.40 12.58
C ARG A 180 12.16 12.60 12.17
N PRO A 181 11.73 13.85 11.94
CA PRO A 181 10.43 14.11 11.34
C PRO A 181 10.35 13.48 9.94
N LEU A 182 9.13 13.22 9.48
CA LEU A 182 8.90 12.78 8.10
C LEU A 182 9.39 13.85 7.13
N ARG A 183 10.07 13.41 6.08
CA ARG A 183 10.47 14.21 4.94
C ARG A 183 9.77 13.66 3.70
N LEU A 184 9.26 14.56 2.84
CA LEU A 184 8.46 14.19 1.67
C LEU A 184 9.21 14.32 0.34
N GLU A 185 10.48 14.75 0.34
CA GLU A 185 11.29 14.82 -0.86
C GLU A 185 11.37 13.42 -1.52
N GLY A 186 11.12 13.34 -2.82
CA GLY A 186 11.13 12.11 -3.59
C GLY A 186 9.94 11.18 -3.32
N ILE A 187 8.95 11.62 -2.54
CA ILE A 187 7.65 10.97 -2.37
C ILE A 187 6.64 11.62 -3.32
N HIS A 188 5.83 10.81 -3.98
CA HIS A 188 4.87 11.28 -5.00
C HIS A 188 3.44 11.30 -4.49
N TRP A 189 3.14 10.49 -3.45
CA TRP A 189 1.78 10.32 -2.96
C TRP A 189 1.75 9.95 -1.48
N VAL A 190 0.76 10.47 -0.76
CA VAL A 190 0.47 10.12 0.63
C VAL A 190 -1.00 9.76 0.76
N ILE A 191 -1.26 8.54 1.24
CA ILE A 191 -2.58 8.08 1.65
C ILE A 191 -2.64 8.20 3.17
N ALA A 192 -3.64 8.89 3.72
CA ALA A 192 -3.79 9.08 5.15
C ALA A 192 -5.12 8.53 5.66
N GLY A 193 -5.11 8.02 6.89
CA GLY A 193 -6.34 7.58 7.51
C GLY A 193 -6.20 7.20 8.98
N GLY A 194 -7.31 7.35 9.71
CA GLY A 194 -7.43 6.88 11.07
C GLY A 194 -7.73 5.39 11.16
N GLU A 195 -7.47 4.81 12.32
CA GLU A 195 -7.77 3.41 12.60
C GLU A 195 -9.28 3.13 12.61
N SER A 196 -9.69 1.98 12.11
CA SER A 196 -11.09 1.56 12.09
C SER A 196 -11.30 0.22 12.80
N GLY A 197 -12.56 -0.05 13.18
CA GLY A 197 -12.94 -1.29 13.87
C GLY A 197 -13.19 -1.11 15.36
N PRO A 198 -13.72 -2.16 16.05
CA PRO A 198 -14.25 -2.03 17.42
C PRO A 198 -13.26 -1.56 18.49
N ARG A 199 -11.97 -1.75 18.25
CA ARG A 199 -10.88 -1.35 19.18
C ARG A 199 -9.99 -0.27 18.58
N CYS A 200 -10.51 0.52 17.63
CA CYS A 200 -9.74 1.57 17.00
C CYS A 200 -9.27 2.63 18.00
N ARG A 201 -8.03 3.02 17.87
CA ARG A 201 -7.47 4.17 18.59
C ARG A 201 -7.97 5.45 17.95
N ALA A 202 -8.27 6.45 18.76
CA ALA A 202 -8.71 7.74 18.25
C ALA A 202 -7.57 8.41 17.44
N THR A 203 -7.91 8.91 16.27
CA THR A 203 -7.00 9.72 15.47
C THR A 203 -7.22 11.20 15.81
N ASN A 204 -6.14 11.91 16.17
CA ASN A 204 -6.20 13.34 16.27
C ASN A 204 -6.22 13.96 14.86
N VAL A 205 -7.23 14.74 14.59
CA VAL A 205 -7.44 15.38 13.28
C VAL A 205 -6.31 16.34 12.92
N GLU A 206 -5.63 16.94 13.92
CA GLU A 206 -4.47 17.81 13.69
C GLU A 206 -3.31 17.09 13.01
N TRP A 207 -3.11 15.79 13.30
CA TRP A 207 -2.08 15.01 12.60
C TRP A 207 -2.37 14.84 11.11
N LEU A 208 -3.66 14.74 10.76
CA LEU A 208 -4.09 14.70 9.35
C LEU A 208 -3.91 16.07 8.68
N ARG A 209 -4.18 17.17 9.40
CA ARG A 209 -3.96 18.54 8.92
C ARG A 209 -2.48 18.84 8.68
N GLU A 210 -1.62 18.46 9.63
CA GLU A 210 -0.16 18.57 9.50
C GLU A 210 0.32 17.83 8.25
N LEU A 211 -0.11 16.60 8.07
CA LEU A 211 0.30 15.75 6.95
C LEU A 211 -0.19 16.31 5.61
N ARG A 212 -1.47 16.72 5.52
CA ARG A 212 -2.03 17.40 4.35
C ARG A 212 -1.26 18.69 4.04
N GLY A 213 -1.01 19.54 5.05
CA GLY A 213 -0.27 20.79 4.90
C GLY A 213 1.15 20.55 4.36
N ALA A 214 1.84 19.56 4.87
CA ALA A 214 3.16 19.16 4.38
C ALA A 214 3.09 18.66 2.92
N CYS A 215 2.10 17.86 2.55
CA CYS A 215 1.92 17.39 1.18
C CYS A 215 1.71 18.56 0.21
N VAL A 216 0.80 19.49 0.52
CA VAL A 216 0.52 20.69 -0.28
C VAL A 216 1.79 21.54 -0.46
N SER A 217 2.53 21.77 0.62
CA SER A 217 3.76 22.59 0.58
C SER A 217 4.90 21.96 -0.24
N ASN A 218 4.88 20.62 -0.42
CA ASN A 218 5.90 19.89 -1.17
C ASN A 218 5.42 19.41 -2.55
N GLY A 219 4.20 19.78 -2.98
CA GLY A 219 3.64 19.32 -4.26
C GLY A 219 3.40 17.81 -4.33
N VAL A 220 3.13 17.16 -3.19
CA VAL A 220 2.86 15.72 -3.06
C VAL A 220 1.36 15.50 -3.08
N ALA A 221 0.88 14.59 -3.93
CA ALA A 221 -0.54 14.23 -3.96
C ALA A 221 -1.00 13.68 -2.60
N PHE A 222 -2.18 14.13 -2.13
CA PHE A 222 -2.73 13.72 -0.83
C PHE A 222 -4.11 13.08 -0.98
N PHE A 223 -4.26 11.92 -0.36
CA PHE A 223 -5.52 11.17 -0.32
C PHE A 223 -5.94 10.90 1.12
N LEU A 224 -7.10 11.43 1.53
CA LEU A 224 -7.70 11.10 2.81
C LEU A 224 -8.70 9.96 2.67
N LYS A 225 -8.33 8.77 3.11
CA LYS A 225 -9.17 7.57 3.00
C LYS A 225 -10.30 7.54 4.01
N GLN A 226 -10.02 7.93 5.26
CA GLN A 226 -11.00 7.93 6.35
C GLN A 226 -10.48 8.69 7.57
N LEU A 227 -11.40 9.20 8.39
CA LEU A 227 -11.03 9.83 9.66
C LEU A 227 -10.84 8.81 10.79
N GLY A 228 -11.25 7.57 10.57
CA GLY A 228 -11.23 6.50 11.56
C GLY A 228 -12.45 6.49 12.48
N GLY A 229 -12.59 5.41 13.23
CA GLY A 229 -13.69 5.22 14.18
C GLY A 229 -14.44 3.89 14.04
N HIS A 230 -15.41 3.69 14.93
CA HIS A 230 -16.33 2.54 14.94
C HIS A 230 -17.68 2.96 15.57
N PRO A 231 -18.83 2.50 15.07
CA PRO A 231 -19.04 1.63 13.90
C PRO A 231 -18.79 2.31 12.54
N ASP A 232 -18.79 3.65 12.49
CA ASP A 232 -18.54 4.43 11.29
C ASP A 232 -17.09 4.89 11.23
N LYS A 233 -16.34 4.37 10.25
CA LYS A 233 -14.94 4.77 10.02
C LYS A 233 -14.78 6.14 9.38
N ARG A 234 -15.90 6.80 9.01
CA ARG A 234 -15.93 8.09 8.33
C ARG A 234 -15.03 8.13 7.09
N GLY A 235 -15.22 7.14 6.23
CA GLY A 235 -14.58 7.03 4.92
C GLY A 235 -15.51 7.49 3.80
N HIS A 236 -15.07 7.38 2.56
CA HIS A 236 -15.80 7.79 1.35
C HIS A 236 -16.25 9.26 1.45
N GLU A 237 -17.49 9.56 1.20
CA GLU A 237 -18.06 10.93 1.26
C GLU A 237 -17.88 11.61 2.63
N LYS A 238 -17.66 10.84 3.70
CA LYS A 238 -17.41 11.36 5.04
C LYS A 238 -15.92 11.61 5.34
N ALA A 239 -15.03 11.25 4.43
CA ALA A 239 -13.60 11.55 4.54
C ALA A 239 -13.33 13.01 4.13
N VAL A 240 -13.79 13.93 4.97
CA VAL A 240 -13.70 15.38 4.75
C VAL A 240 -12.79 15.98 5.80
N LEU A 241 -11.82 16.77 5.37
CA LEU A 241 -10.91 17.55 6.23
C LEU A 241 -11.05 19.03 5.88
N ASP A 242 -11.49 19.81 6.86
CA ASP A 242 -11.73 21.26 6.71
C ASP A 242 -12.70 21.60 5.55
N GLY A 243 -13.77 20.81 5.41
CA GLY A 243 -14.78 21.00 4.36
C GLY A 243 -14.38 20.47 2.98
N ILE A 244 -13.17 19.93 2.81
CA ILE A 244 -12.64 19.45 1.53
C ILE A 244 -12.45 17.92 1.58
N ARG A 245 -12.86 17.26 0.51
CA ARG A 245 -12.58 15.86 0.24
C ARG A 245 -11.27 15.76 -0.57
N TRP A 246 -10.26 15.15 0.01
CA TRP A 246 -8.93 15.02 -0.59
C TRP A 246 -8.79 13.65 -1.23
N THR A 247 -8.73 13.61 -2.57
CA THR A 247 -8.70 12.35 -3.36
C THR A 247 -7.66 12.40 -4.47
N GLU A 248 -6.56 13.12 -4.24
CA GLU A 248 -5.51 13.29 -5.23
C GLU A 248 -4.76 11.98 -5.47
N LEU A 249 -4.38 11.76 -6.72
CA LEU A 249 -3.55 10.64 -7.18
C LEU A 249 -2.32 11.20 -7.88
N PRO A 250 -1.17 10.50 -7.82
CA PRO A 250 -0.02 10.88 -8.64
C PRO A 250 -0.32 10.71 -10.12
N ALA A 251 0.42 11.43 -10.97
CA ALA A 251 0.33 11.26 -12.41
C ALA A 251 0.64 9.79 -12.78
N PHE A 252 -0.19 9.22 -13.62
CA PHE A 252 0.01 7.89 -14.17
C PHE A 252 0.97 7.96 -15.36
N PRO A 253 1.93 7.02 -15.51
CA PRO A 253 2.68 6.91 -16.75
C PRO A 253 1.73 6.75 -17.94
N SER A 254 2.03 7.41 -19.05
CA SER A 254 1.21 7.30 -20.26
C SER A 254 1.13 5.84 -20.74
N PRO A 255 -0.04 5.36 -21.21
CA PRO A 255 -0.13 4.04 -21.83
C PRO A 255 0.90 3.81 -22.96
N ALA A 256 1.26 4.84 -23.72
CA ALA A 256 2.30 4.77 -24.73
C ALA A 256 3.68 4.41 -24.17
N SER A 257 4.02 4.86 -22.95
CA SER A 257 5.28 4.50 -22.31
C SER A 257 5.32 3.08 -21.75
N LEU A 258 4.16 2.44 -21.57
CA LEU A 258 4.07 1.06 -21.07
C LEU A 258 4.33 0.03 -22.18
N THR A 259 4.18 0.39 -23.45
CA THR A 259 4.37 -0.51 -24.60
C THR A 259 5.77 -0.46 -25.20
N GLU A 260 6.55 0.59 -24.95
CA GLU A 260 7.92 0.73 -25.48
C GLU A 260 8.96 -0.19 -24.77
N VAL A 261 8.64 -0.75 -23.62
CA VAL A 261 9.55 -1.63 -22.85
C VAL A 261 9.38 -3.12 -23.23
N ALA A 262 8.37 -3.46 -24.02
CA ALA A 262 8.05 -4.84 -24.42
C ALA A 262 8.57 -5.21 -25.84
N ALA A 263 9.31 -4.34 -26.49
CA ALA A 263 9.99 -4.54 -27.77
C ALA A 263 11.51 -4.55 -27.57
#